data_22233a4544c9029cca06f878503886c7
#
_entry.id   22233a4544c9029cca06f878503886c7
#
_cell.length_a   1.000
_cell.length_b   1.000
_cell.length_c   1.000
_cell.angle_alpha   90.00
_cell.angle_beta   90.00
_cell.angle_gamma   90.00
#
_symmetry.space_group_name_H-M   'P 1'
#
loop_
_entity.id
_entity.type
_entity.pdbx_description
1 polymer ?
#
loop_
_entity_poly.entity_id
_entity_poly.type
_entity_poly.pdbx_seq_one_letter_code
_entity_poly.pdbx_strand_id
1 'polypeptide(L)'
;SDDKSAGAKYEEWAKDGFITITEGNDIDLSVVADFFLDIYTKYKIKLIRIGYDQRYARAFIDRMEEYGWTREAEDLVMILQNAATLDNAIRLVEADLKARLVNYNQNPVDKWCLGNAGIEIDNKRKCLCVKVEERKRIDGAVTLIILYEMYRRYRTELEKAVKKVRNV
;
A
#
# COMPACT_ATOMS: atom_id res chain seq x y z
N SER A 1 -22.68 -2.50 4.37
CA SER A 1 -23.86 -2.22 3.56
C SER A 1 -23.87 -0.83 2.89
N ASP A 2 -23.15 0.14 3.42
CA ASP A 2 -23.14 1.52 2.89
C ASP A 2 -22.29 1.71 1.62
N ASP A 3 -21.37 0.79 1.35
CA ASP A 3 -20.47 0.89 0.21
C ASP A 3 -21.08 0.37 -1.11
N LYS A 4 -22.25 -0.27 -1.09
CA LYS A 4 -22.96 -0.62 -2.34
C LYS A 4 -23.30 0.62 -3.18
N SER A 5 -23.52 1.76 -2.55
CA SER A 5 -23.76 3.04 -3.23
C SER A 5 -22.52 3.61 -3.93
N ALA A 6 -21.32 3.13 -3.58
CA ALA A 6 -20.05 3.57 -4.15
C ALA A 6 -19.59 2.72 -5.35
N GLY A 7 -20.38 1.75 -5.79
CA GLY A 7 -20.06 0.85 -6.91
C GLY A 7 -19.00 -0.20 -6.58
N ALA A 8 -18.74 -0.46 -5.30
CA ALA A 8 -17.84 -1.52 -4.86
C ALA A 8 -18.51 -2.90 -4.98
N LYS A 9 -17.78 -3.87 -5.47
CA LYS A 9 -18.21 -5.24 -5.69
C LYS A 9 -17.54 -6.21 -4.73
N TYR A 10 -17.59 -5.92 -3.43
CA TYR A 10 -16.84 -6.66 -2.41
C TYR A 10 -17.10 -8.18 -2.43
N GLU A 11 -18.36 -8.60 -2.56
CA GLU A 11 -18.71 -10.03 -2.59
C GLU A 11 -18.15 -10.74 -3.83
N GLU A 12 -18.20 -10.09 -5.01
CA GLU A 12 -17.61 -10.58 -6.25
C GLU A 12 -16.10 -10.68 -6.12
N TRP A 13 -15.44 -9.60 -5.66
CA TRP A 13 -13.99 -9.56 -5.49
C TRP A 13 -13.47 -10.56 -4.44
N ALA A 14 -14.24 -10.81 -3.39
CA ALA A 14 -13.88 -11.82 -2.39
C ALA A 14 -14.00 -13.22 -2.97
N LYS A 15 -15.07 -13.51 -3.72
CA LYS A 15 -15.25 -14.79 -4.40
C LYS A 15 -14.12 -15.08 -5.39
N ASP A 16 -13.65 -14.04 -6.08
CA ASP A 16 -12.58 -14.14 -7.07
C ASP A 16 -11.17 -14.07 -6.43
N GLY A 17 -11.07 -13.94 -5.10
CA GLY A 17 -9.82 -13.95 -4.35
C GLY A 17 -9.02 -12.65 -4.39
N PHE A 18 -9.63 -11.53 -4.81
CA PHE A 18 -8.96 -10.23 -4.85
C PHE A 18 -8.95 -9.50 -3.50
N ILE A 19 -9.87 -9.85 -2.61
CA ILE A 19 -9.93 -9.30 -1.25
C ILE A 19 -10.27 -10.41 -0.25
N THR A 20 -9.92 -10.18 1.01
CA THR A 20 -10.34 -10.99 2.15
C THR A 20 -11.37 -10.22 2.95
N ILE A 21 -12.52 -10.83 3.22
CA ILE A 21 -13.55 -10.24 4.10
C ILE A 21 -13.29 -10.77 5.51
N THR A 22 -13.13 -9.86 6.47
CA THR A 22 -13.03 -10.17 7.89
C THR A 22 -14.40 -10.08 8.56
N GLU A 23 -14.62 -10.88 9.59
CA GLU A 23 -15.84 -10.79 10.40
C GLU A 23 -15.82 -9.53 11.29
N GLY A 24 -17.00 -8.99 11.57
CA GLY A 24 -17.16 -7.82 12.44
C GLY A 24 -17.26 -6.50 11.69
N ASN A 25 -17.29 -5.41 12.46
CA ASN A 25 -17.43 -4.05 11.93
C ASN A 25 -16.08 -3.35 11.72
N ASP A 26 -15.05 -3.82 12.41
CA ASP A 26 -13.69 -3.26 12.35
C ASP A 26 -12.73 -4.29 11.73
N ILE A 27 -11.77 -3.80 10.95
CA ILE A 27 -10.73 -4.64 10.37
C ILE A 27 -9.66 -4.90 11.44
N ASP A 28 -9.45 -6.16 11.77
CA ASP A 28 -8.29 -6.56 12.56
C ASP A 28 -7.04 -6.51 11.70
N LEU A 29 -6.22 -5.49 11.92
CA LEU A 29 -4.99 -5.27 11.15
C LEU A 29 -3.88 -6.30 11.44
N SER A 30 -4.03 -7.15 12.46
CA SER A 30 -3.12 -8.30 12.66
C SER A 30 -3.19 -9.29 11.50
N VAL A 31 -4.35 -9.44 10.86
CA VAL A 31 -4.54 -10.27 9.66
C VAL A 31 -3.65 -9.80 8.50
N VAL A 32 -3.41 -8.49 8.40
CA VAL A 32 -2.48 -7.94 7.39
C VAL A 32 -1.05 -8.36 7.68
N ALA A 33 -0.63 -8.40 8.96
CA ALA A 33 0.69 -8.90 9.34
C ALA A 33 0.84 -10.40 9.02
N ASP A 34 -0.20 -11.21 9.27
CA ASP A 34 -0.22 -12.62 8.93
C ASP A 34 -0.04 -12.84 7.42
N PHE A 35 -0.63 -11.98 6.58
CA PHE A 35 -0.42 -12.00 5.13
C PHE A 35 1.06 -11.75 4.75
N PHE A 36 1.75 -10.81 5.40
CA PHE A 36 3.19 -10.60 5.18
C PHE A 36 4.03 -11.82 5.60
N LEU A 37 3.68 -12.46 6.71
CA LEU A 37 4.32 -13.71 7.12
C LEU A 37 4.11 -14.82 6.09
N ASP A 38 2.93 -14.94 5.52
CA ASP A 38 2.62 -15.88 4.44
C ASP A 38 3.46 -15.63 3.18
N ILE A 39 3.60 -14.36 2.76
CA ILE A 39 4.46 -13.98 1.63
C ILE A 39 5.90 -14.46 1.88
N TYR A 40 6.42 -14.22 3.07
CA TYR A 40 7.77 -14.62 3.43
C TYR A 40 7.93 -16.15 3.50
N THR A 41 7.00 -16.85 4.17
CA THR A 41 7.13 -18.28 4.45
C THR A 41 6.75 -19.18 3.28
N LYS A 42 5.63 -18.88 2.58
CA LYS A 42 5.12 -19.70 1.48
C LYS A 42 5.80 -19.38 0.15
N TYR A 43 5.97 -18.10 -0.16
CA TYR A 43 6.51 -17.68 -1.45
C TYR A 43 8.01 -17.38 -1.42
N LYS A 44 8.65 -17.44 -0.22
CA LYS A 44 10.08 -17.16 -0.02
C LYS A 44 10.49 -15.76 -0.50
N ILE A 45 9.56 -14.81 -0.47
CA ILE A 45 9.80 -13.42 -0.83
C ILE A 45 10.35 -12.71 0.39
N LYS A 46 11.60 -12.25 0.31
CA LYS A 46 12.22 -11.47 1.38
C LYS A 46 11.66 -10.07 1.42
N LEU A 47 11.10 -9.69 2.56
CA LEU A 47 10.70 -8.31 2.83
C LEU A 47 11.93 -7.50 3.20
N ILE A 48 12.16 -6.37 2.54
CA ILE A 48 13.30 -5.50 2.79
C ILE A 48 12.92 -4.39 3.75
N ARG A 49 11.82 -3.70 3.44
CA ARG A 49 11.23 -2.62 4.24
C ARG A 49 9.72 -2.62 4.04
N ILE A 50 8.98 -2.29 5.07
CA ILE A 50 7.52 -2.22 5.02
C ILE A 50 7.09 -0.83 5.45
N GLY A 51 6.49 -0.07 4.52
CA GLY A 51 5.92 1.24 4.81
C GLY A 51 4.51 1.10 5.38
N TYR A 52 4.19 1.86 6.43
CA TYR A 52 2.85 1.86 7.01
C TYR A 52 2.36 3.27 7.34
N ASP A 53 1.02 3.46 7.34
CA ASP A 53 0.38 4.65 7.89
C ASP A 53 0.24 4.51 9.40
N GLN A 54 0.52 5.58 10.14
CA GLN A 54 0.42 5.60 11.60
C GLN A 54 -1.01 5.33 12.11
N ARG A 55 -2.02 5.71 11.32
CA ARG A 55 -3.42 5.63 11.75
C ARG A 55 -3.83 4.17 11.93
N TYR A 56 -4.25 3.81 13.14
CA TYR A 56 -4.72 2.46 13.53
C TYR A 56 -3.69 1.32 13.38
N ALA A 57 -2.41 1.62 13.12
CA ALA A 57 -1.40 0.61 12.81
C ALA A 57 -0.92 -0.22 14.02
N ARG A 58 -1.39 0.05 15.24
CA ARG A 58 -0.82 -0.59 16.44
C ARG A 58 -0.87 -2.11 16.40
N ALA A 59 -2.04 -2.70 16.15
CA ALA A 59 -2.20 -4.16 16.10
C ALA A 59 -1.33 -4.79 15.00
N PHE A 60 -1.21 -4.13 13.84
CA PHE A 60 -0.31 -4.53 12.77
C PHE A 60 1.15 -4.51 13.22
N ILE A 61 1.60 -3.42 13.84
CA ILE A 61 2.99 -3.26 14.30
C ILE A 61 3.33 -4.30 15.35
N ASP A 62 2.50 -4.43 16.40
CA ASP A 62 2.71 -5.39 17.48
C ASP A 62 2.87 -6.82 16.91
N ARG A 63 2.01 -7.20 15.95
CA ARG A 63 2.05 -8.52 15.32
C ARG A 63 3.28 -8.70 14.41
N MET A 64 3.70 -7.67 13.67
CA MET A 64 4.91 -7.72 12.86
C MET A 64 6.17 -7.85 13.72
N GLU A 65 6.21 -7.16 14.87
CA GLU A 65 7.30 -7.26 15.82
C GLU A 65 7.39 -8.66 16.46
N GLU A 66 6.26 -9.32 16.74
CA GLU A 66 6.23 -10.74 17.12
C GLU A 66 6.86 -11.66 16.06
N TYR A 67 6.73 -11.34 14.79
CA TYR A 67 7.34 -12.08 13.67
C TYR A 67 8.80 -11.70 13.41
N GLY A 68 9.36 -10.72 14.15
CA GLY A 68 10.75 -10.30 14.07
C GLY A 68 11.02 -9.14 13.12
N TRP A 69 9.99 -8.53 12.49
CA TRP A 69 10.15 -7.27 11.76
C TRP A 69 9.88 -6.10 12.70
N THR A 70 10.89 -5.28 12.95
CA THR A 70 10.84 -4.28 14.02
C THR A 70 11.03 -2.86 13.50
N ARG A 71 10.53 -1.89 14.26
CA ARG A 71 10.78 -0.47 14.02
C ARG A 71 12.23 -0.10 14.35
N GLU A 72 12.81 -0.74 15.35
CA GLU A 72 14.20 -0.49 15.78
C GLU A 72 15.20 -0.88 14.69
N ALA A 73 14.97 -2.01 14.02
CA ALA A 73 15.77 -2.44 12.86
C ALA A 73 15.41 -1.71 11.55
N GLU A 74 14.47 -0.75 11.62
CA GLU A 74 13.91 -0.04 10.47
C GLU A 74 13.22 -0.95 9.44
N ASP A 75 12.83 -2.17 9.81
CA ASP A 75 12.03 -3.04 8.94
C ASP A 75 10.65 -2.44 8.70
N LEU A 76 10.09 -1.79 9.73
CA LEU A 76 8.81 -1.10 9.71
C LEU A 76 9.04 0.42 9.68
N VAL A 77 8.61 1.06 8.62
CA VAL A 77 8.85 2.49 8.39
C VAL A 77 7.53 3.26 8.34
N MET A 78 7.36 4.18 9.29
CA MET A 78 6.19 5.06 9.29
C MET A 78 6.26 6.08 8.15
N ILE A 79 5.19 6.16 7.36
CA ILE A 79 5.04 7.10 6.26
C ILE A 79 3.91 8.09 6.58
N LEU A 80 4.27 9.35 6.77
CA LEU A 80 3.30 10.41 7.02
C LEU A 80 2.49 10.71 5.76
N GLN A 81 1.17 10.65 5.86
CA GLN A 81 0.26 10.96 4.76
C GLN A 81 0.01 12.48 4.65
N ASN A 82 1.03 13.20 4.22
CA ASN A 82 0.94 14.62 3.94
C ASN A 82 1.67 14.98 2.64
N ALA A 83 1.33 16.14 2.07
CA ALA A 83 1.90 16.61 0.82
C ALA A 83 3.43 16.78 0.89
N ALA A 84 3.99 17.13 2.07
CA ALA A 84 5.44 17.29 2.22
C ALA A 84 6.19 15.97 2.02
N THR A 85 5.61 14.86 2.49
CA THR A 85 6.20 13.52 2.39
C THR A 85 5.92 12.87 1.03
N LEU A 86 4.68 12.97 0.54
CA LEU A 86 4.21 12.15 -0.57
C LEU A 86 4.23 12.82 -1.94
N ASP A 87 4.49 14.14 -2.05
CA ASP A 87 4.48 14.88 -3.32
C ASP A 87 5.27 14.18 -4.44
N ASN A 88 6.53 13.83 -4.16
CA ASN A 88 7.38 13.18 -5.15
C ASN A 88 6.87 11.79 -5.54
N ALA A 89 6.39 11.01 -4.57
CA ALA A 89 5.85 9.68 -4.83
C ALA A 89 4.57 9.77 -5.68
N ILE A 90 3.67 10.71 -5.40
CA ILE A 90 2.44 10.93 -6.18
C ILE A 90 2.78 11.28 -7.64
N ARG A 91 3.72 12.20 -7.86
CA ARG A 91 4.15 12.57 -9.23
C ARG A 91 4.77 11.42 -9.99
N LEU A 92 5.57 10.57 -9.31
CA LEU A 92 6.15 9.38 -9.92
C LEU A 92 5.07 8.35 -10.27
N VAL A 93 4.14 8.07 -9.36
CA VAL A 93 3.00 7.16 -9.62
C VAL A 93 2.20 7.65 -10.82
N GLU A 94 1.87 8.95 -10.88
CA GLU A 94 1.13 9.53 -12.01
C GLU A 94 1.89 9.36 -13.32
N ALA A 95 3.18 9.67 -13.33
CA ALA A 95 4.03 9.55 -14.52
C ALA A 95 4.12 8.10 -15.01
N ASP A 96 4.36 7.16 -14.08
CA ASP A 96 4.52 5.74 -14.42
C ASP A 96 3.19 5.10 -14.84
N LEU A 97 2.06 5.51 -14.26
CA LEU A 97 0.73 5.07 -14.73
C LEU A 97 0.47 5.58 -16.15
N LYS A 98 0.75 6.86 -16.45
CA LYS A 98 0.64 7.43 -17.80
C LYS A 98 1.54 6.73 -18.81
N ALA A 99 2.75 6.39 -18.40
CA ALA A 99 3.72 5.66 -19.22
C ALA A 99 3.44 4.14 -19.31
N ARG A 100 2.41 3.63 -18.61
CA ARG A 100 2.06 2.21 -18.53
C ARG A 100 3.18 1.32 -17.98
N LEU A 101 3.97 1.86 -17.06
CA LEU A 101 5.07 1.14 -16.39
C LEU A 101 4.60 0.40 -15.13
N VAL A 102 3.43 0.75 -14.59
CA VAL A 102 2.84 0.07 -13.44
C VAL A 102 2.05 -1.13 -13.90
N ASN A 103 2.49 -2.32 -13.51
CA ASN A 103 1.72 -3.54 -13.69
C ASN A 103 0.99 -3.91 -12.40
N TYR A 104 -0.28 -3.56 -12.29
CA TYR A 104 -1.16 -3.96 -11.18
C TYR A 104 -1.94 -5.24 -11.47
N ASN A 105 -1.48 -6.02 -12.47
CA ASN A 105 -2.05 -7.31 -12.87
C ASN A 105 -3.56 -7.30 -13.15
N GLN A 106 -4.08 -6.17 -13.65
CA GLN A 106 -5.51 -5.95 -13.91
C GLN A 106 -6.40 -6.18 -12.68
N ASN A 107 -5.84 -6.09 -11.46
CA ASN A 107 -6.61 -6.23 -10.22
C ASN A 107 -7.78 -5.24 -10.20
N PRO A 108 -9.03 -5.70 -10.13
CA PRO A 108 -10.21 -4.83 -10.22
C PRO A 108 -10.36 -3.91 -9.01
N VAL A 109 -9.84 -4.30 -7.84
CA VAL A 109 -9.84 -3.49 -6.61
C VAL A 109 -8.89 -2.31 -6.77
N ASP A 110 -7.66 -2.56 -7.25
CA ASP A 110 -6.68 -1.50 -7.50
C ASP A 110 -7.17 -0.54 -8.57
N LYS A 111 -7.74 -1.08 -9.66
CA LYS A 111 -8.35 -0.27 -10.72
C LYS A 111 -9.46 0.64 -10.17
N TRP A 112 -10.31 0.09 -9.30
CA TRP A 112 -11.39 0.85 -8.66
C TRP A 112 -10.84 1.92 -7.72
N CYS A 113 -9.88 1.60 -6.86
CA CYS A 113 -9.23 2.55 -5.96
C CYS A 113 -8.53 3.68 -6.71
N LEU A 114 -7.79 3.36 -7.78
CA LEU A 114 -7.12 4.35 -8.62
C LEU A 114 -8.13 5.27 -9.33
N GLY A 115 -9.25 4.73 -9.81
CA GLY A 115 -10.33 5.50 -10.43
C GLY A 115 -11.06 6.43 -9.47
N ASN A 116 -10.97 6.19 -8.15
CA ASN A 116 -11.56 7.01 -7.10
C ASN A 116 -10.60 8.08 -6.55
N ALA A 117 -9.31 7.97 -6.89
CA ALA A 117 -8.28 8.89 -6.42
C ALA A 117 -8.16 10.11 -7.34
N GLY A 118 -8.03 11.26 -6.73
CA GLY A 118 -7.69 12.53 -7.39
C GLY A 118 -6.42 13.12 -6.79
N ILE A 119 -5.90 14.15 -7.44
CA ILE A 119 -4.75 14.91 -6.97
C ILE A 119 -5.18 16.35 -6.71
N GLU A 120 -4.99 16.81 -5.48
CA GLU A 120 -5.03 18.24 -5.15
C GLU A 120 -3.62 18.82 -5.05
N ILE A 121 -3.50 20.08 -5.40
CA ILE A 121 -2.24 20.83 -5.28
C ILE A 121 -2.44 21.88 -4.19
N ASP A 122 -1.61 21.80 -3.14
CA ASP A 122 -1.65 22.73 -2.04
C ASP A 122 -1.08 24.13 -2.43
N ASN A 123 -1.17 25.09 -1.51
CA ASN A 123 -0.66 26.43 -1.71
C ASN A 123 0.88 26.50 -1.86
N LYS A 124 1.60 25.44 -1.51
CA LYS A 124 3.05 25.26 -1.72
C LYS A 124 3.37 24.48 -2.99
N ARG A 125 2.38 24.28 -3.86
CA ARG A 125 2.47 23.51 -5.11
C ARG A 125 2.86 22.03 -4.92
N LYS A 126 2.52 21.45 -3.77
CA LYS A 126 2.73 20.03 -3.48
C LYS A 126 1.45 19.25 -3.71
N CYS A 127 1.60 18.04 -4.24
CA CYS A 127 0.50 17.13 -4.51
C CYS A 127 0.03 16.41 -3.24
N LEU A 128 -1.28 16.23 -3.12
CA LEU A 128 -1.94 15.40 -2.13
C LEU A 128 -2.93 14.49 -2.84
N CYS A 129 -2.93 13.20 -2.50
CA CYS A 129 -3.92 12.25 -2.96
C CYS A 129 -5.21 12.43 -2.17
N VAL A 130 -6.31 12.63 -2.87
CA VAL A 130 -7.63 12.88 -2.29
C VAL A 130 -8.67 11.98 -2.92
N LYS A 131 -9.82 11.83 -2.26
CA LYS A 131 -10.98 11.15 -2.85
C LYS A 131 -11.70 12.08 -3.82
N VAL A 132 -12.04 11.58 -5.01
CA VAL A 132 -12.88 12.32 -5.97
C VAL A 132 -14.30 12.54 -5.39
N GLU A 133 -14.80 11.54 -4.65
CA GLU A 133 -16.07 11.59 -3.92
C GLU A 133 -15.86 11.05 -2.50
N GLU A 134 -16.46 11.68 -1.50
CA GLU A 134 -16.23 11.39 -0.08
C GLU A 134 -16.47 9.92 0.29
N ARG A 135 -17.50 9.29 -0.30
CA ARG A 135 -17.86 7.88 -0.04
C ARG A 135 -16.97 6.85 -0.73
N LYS A 136 -16.10 7.29 -1.64
CA LYS A 136 -15.20 6.40 -2.38
C LYS A 136 -14.02 5.96 -1.52
N ARG A 137 -13.48 4.79 -1.83
CA ARG A 137 -12.25 4.28 -1.20
C ARG A 137 -11.08 4.44 -2.15
N ILE A 138 -9.94 4.84 -1.59
CA ILE A 138 -8.68 5.07 -2.32
C ILE A 138 -7.51 4.31 -1.69
N ASP A 139 -7.79 3.34 -0.80
CA ASP A 139 -6.77 2.67 -0.01
C ASP A 139 -5.71 2.01 -0.88
N GLY A 140 -6.09 1.34 -1.97
CA GLY A 140 -5.14 0.77 -2.93
C GLY A 140 -4.25 1.83 -3.61
N ALA A 141 -4.81 3.00 -3.96
CA ALA A 141 -4.02 4.10 -4.53
C ALA A 141 -3.02 4.67 -3.52
N VAL A 142 -3.45 4.85 -2.26
CA VAL A 142 -2.59 5.33 -1.17
C VAL A 142 -1.48 4.31 -0.88
N THR A 143 -1.81 3.02 -0.86
CA THR A 143 -0.83 1.94 -0.68
C THR A 143 0.23 1.97 -1.79
N LEU A 144 -0.16 2.16 -3.04
CA LEU A 144 0.76 2.30 -4.17
C LEU A 144 1.68 3.52 -3.98
N ILE A 145 1.15 4.67 -3.54
CA ILE A 145 1.93 5.88 -3.27
C ILE A 145 2.93 5.65 -2.14
N ILE A 146 2.52 4.99 -1.05
CA ILE A 146 3.43 4.60 0.05
C ILE A 146 4.54 3.69 -0.47
N LEU A 147 4.21 2.70 -1.30
CA LEU A 147 5.20 1.82 -1.92
C LEU A 147 6.22 2.59 -2.75
N TYR A 148 5.79 3.57 -3.54
CA TYR A 148 6.68 4.43 -4.32
C TYR A 148 7.57 5.31 -3.44
N GLU A 149 7.05 5.82 -2.32
CA GLU A 149 7.85 6.56 -1.35
C GLU A 149 8.90 5.66 -0.69
N MET A 150 8.54 4.43 -0.34
CA MET A 150 9.47 3.43 0.17
C MET A 150 10.55 3.08 -0.87
N TYR A 151 10.16 2.80 -2.10
CA TYR A 151 11.09 2.55 -3.20
C TYR A 151 12.06 3.72 -3.40
N ARG A 152 11.57 4.95 -3.41
CA ARG A 152 12.39 6.16 -3.54
C ARG A 152 13.43 6.29 -2.43
N ARG A 153 13.04 6.02 -1.18
CA ARG A 153 13.94 6.09 0.00
C ARG A 153 14.98 4.99 0.02
N TYR A 154 14.58 3.77 -0.29
CA TYR A 154 15.37 2.56 -0.08
C TYR A 154 15.82 1.88 -1.38
N ARG A 155 15.75 2.59 -2.52
CA ARG A 155 16.09 2.08 -3.84
C ARG A 155 17.46 1.40 -3.89
N THR A 156 18.48 2.02 -3.33
CA THR A 156 19.85 1.49 -3.33
C THR A 156 19.94 0.15 -2.58
N GLU A 157 19.19 0.03 -1.48
CA GLU A 157 19.15 -1.22 -0.69
C GLU A 157 18.45 -2.33 -1.49
N LEU A 158 17.32 -2.02 -2.11
CA LEU A 158 16.61 -2.94 -2.99
C LEU A 158 17.49 -3.42 -4.14
N GLU A 159 18.16 -2.51 -4.84
CA GLU A 159 19.04 -2.85 -5.97
C GLU A 159 20.20 -3.76 -5.54
N LYS A 160 20.79 -3.54 -4.36
CA LYS A 160 21.81 -4.42 -3.79
C LYS A 160 21.24 -5.81 -3.49
N ALA A 161 20.05 -5.90 -2.88
CA ALA A 161 19.41 -7.16 -2.57
C ALA A 161 19.09 -7.97 -3.84
N VAL A 162 18.55 -7.33 -4.88
CA VAL A 162 18.25 -7.96 -6.19
C VAL A 162 19.51 -8.46 -6.88
N LYS A 163 20.60 -7.68 -6.88
CA LYS A 163 21.89 -8.11 -7.46
C LYS A 163 22.45 -9.34 -6.75
N LYS A 164 22.33 -9.41 -5.42
CA LYS A 164 22.79 -10.56 -4.64
C LYS A 164 22.06 -11.86 -5.02
N VAL A 165 20.76 -11.78 -5.29
CA VAL A 165 19.95 -12.95 -5.69
C VAL A 165 20.29 -13.41 -7.12
N ARG A 166 20.62 -12.48 -8.04
CA ARG A 166 20.95 -12.81 -9.44
C ARG A 166 22.32 -13.46 -9.61
N ASN A 167 23.19 -13.33 -8.62
CA ASN A 167 24.56 -13.86 -8.64
C ASN A 167 24.70 -15.20 -7.88
N VAL A 168 23.61 -15.79 -7.46
CA VAL A 168 23.49 -17.14 -6.88
C VAL A 168 22.82 -18.07 -7.89
#